data_8ca8b18b21e565a2dfa1bb4d2545a52f
#
_entry.id   8ca8b18b21e565a2dfa1bb4d2545a52f
#
_cell.length_a   1.000
_cell.length_b   1.000
_cell.length_c   1.000
_cell.angle_alpha   90.00
_cell.angle_beta   90.00
_cell.angle_gamma   90.00
#
_symmetry.space_group_name_H-M   'P 1'
#
loop_
_entity.id
_entity.type
_entity.pdbx_description
1 polymer ?
#
loop_
_entity_poly.entity_id
_entity_poly.type
_entity_poly.pdbx_seq_one_letter_code
_entity_poly.pdbx_strand_id
1 'polypeptide(L)'
;MSFFFNQPDPKRCRFPIPNDVWKWELKPQGFSILAFLCYLHVHCNKNASPSADEIASQLHMSKDMAVKQIAELNRRGLLDQHMVPILKSNGKNFFSLPNELFFLNIGHGAITVYAYPLYCENRRTHQCHPSCRTIAAAIHLSAATVMKHITKLEDHQLIAVENTNYIDNCGMKWNGNNLYTIRPIQAAVELFYERQFRQLEEDAARQ
;
A
#
# COMPACT_ATOMS: atom_id res chain seq x y z
N MET A 1 -4.44 4.78 -24.32
CA MET A 1 -3.04 4.39 -24.59
C MET A 1 -2.31 4.34 -23.25
N SER A 2 -1.87 3.17 -22.82
CA SER A 2 -1.22 2.96 -21.52
C SER A 2 0.26 3.32 -21.63
N PHE A 3 0.65 4.50 -21.20
CA PHE A 3 2.01 5.04 -21.37
C PHE A 3 3.03 4.66 -20.27
N PHE A 4 2.65 3.83 -19.28
CA PHE A 4 3.47 3.68 -18.08
C PHE A 4 4.05 2.30 -17.81
N PHE A 5 3.98 1.37 -18.75
CA PHE A 5 4.53 0.03 -18.58
C PHE A 5 5.71 -0.26 -19.50
N ASN A 6 6.82 0.47 -19.30
CA ASN A 6 8.12 -0.09 -19.60
C ASN A 6 8.40 -1.19 -18.57
N GLN A 7 8.88 -2.35 -19.00
CA GLN A 7 9.26 -3.45 -18.12
C GLN A 7 10.12 -2.91 -16.96
N PRO A 8 9.73 -3.15 -15.71
CA PRO A 8 10.47 -2.63 -14.57
C PRO A 8 11.90 -3.19 -14.61
N ASP A 9 12.88 -2.31 -14.45
CA ASP A 9 14.25 -2.72 -14.17
C ASP A 9 14.22 -3.67 -12.97
N PRO A 10 14.65 -4.94 -13.09
CA PRO A 10 14.61 -5.93 -12.01
C PRO A 10 15.32 -5.45 -10.73
N LYS A 11 16.19 -4.46 -10.83
CA LYS A 11 16.90 -3.85 -9.71
C LYS A 11 16.10 -2.75 -8.98
N ARG A 12 14.94 -2.34 -9.51
CA ARG A 12 14.10 -1.27 -8.95
C ARG A 12 12.65 -1.71 -8.76
N CYS A 13 12.45 -2.88 -8.17
CA CYS A 13 11.09 -3.40 -7.93
C CYS A 13 10.34 -2.69 -6.80
N ARG A 14 10.94 -1.71 -6.14
CA ARG A 14 10.36 -1.01 -4.98
C ARG A 14 10.69 0.49 -5.01
N PHE A 15 9.81 1.28 -4.41
CA PHE A 15 10.02 2.73 -4.24
C PHE A 15 9.92 3.12 -2.75
N PRO A 16 10.67 4.17 -2.33
CA PRO A 16 10.72 4.57 -0.92
C PRO A 16 9.53 5.46 -0.54
N ILE A 17 9.03 5.25 0.69
CA ILE A 17 8.08 6.11 1.38
C ILE A 17 8.73 6.57 2.70
N PRO A 18 8.69 7.87 3.05
CA PRO A 18 9.27 8.35 4.31
C PRO A 18 8.50 7.80 5.50
N ASN A 19 9.20 7.42 6.57
CA ASN A 19 8.59 6.90 7.79
C ASN A 19 7.67 7.93 8.46
N ASP A 20 7.92 9.22 8.24
CA ASP A 20 7.11 10.31 8.78
C ASP A 20 5.69 10.38 8.18
N VAL A 21 5.40 9.62 7.12
CA VAL A 21 4.06 9.57 6.49
C VAL A 21 2.96 9.27 7.51
N TRP A 22 3.25 8.50 8.56
CA TRP A 22 2.30 8.16 9.61
C TRP A 22 1.97 9.33 10.55
N LYS A 23 2.80 10.37 10.59
CA LYS A 23 2.57 11.61 11.34
C LYS A 23 1.70 12.62 10.57
N TRP A 24 1.49 12.38 9.28
CA TRP A 24 0.73 13.31 8.43
C TRP A 24 -0.78 13.03 8.43
N GLU A 25 -1.24 12.04 9.18
CA GLU A 25 -2.66 11.72 9.37
C GLU A 25 -3.45 11.70 8.05
N LEU A 26 -2.88 11.06 7.02
CA LEU A 26 -3.48 10.99 5.70
C LEU A 26 -4.63 9.99 5.68
N LYS A 27 -5.72 10.35 5.02
CA LYS A 27 -6.76 9.38 4.66
C LYS A 27 -6.18 8.34 3.68
N PRO A 28 -6.74 7.12 3.63
CA PRO A 28 -6.23 6.08 2.72
C PRO A 28 -6.09 6.51 1.26
N GLN A 29 -7.04 7.32 0.75
CA GLN A 29 -6.96 7.85 -0.62
C GLN A 29 -5.79 8.84 -0.79
N GLY A 30 -5.58 9.73 0.19
CA GLY A 30 -4.45 10.67 0.20
C GLY A 30 -3.11 9.95 0.30
N PHE A 31 -3.03 8.91 1.16
CA PHE A 31 -1.85 8.04 1.23
C PHE A 31 -1.56 7.35 -0.12
N SER A 32 -2.58 6.78 -0.77
CA SER A 32 -2.41 6.11 -2.07
C SER A 32 -1.93 7.06 -3.16
N ILE A 33 -2.46 8.30 -3.21
CA ILE A 33 -2.00 9.32 -4.17
C ILE A 33 -0.54 9.68 -3.89
N LEU A 34 -0.19 9.96 -2.63
CA LEU A 34 1.19 10.29 -2.27
C LEU A 34 2.15 9.15 -2.63
N ALA A 35 1.78 7.91 -2.30
CA ALA A 35 2.58 6.73 -2.63
C ALA A 35 2.73 6.56 -4.14
N PHE A 36 1.66 6.78 -4.92
CA PHE A 36 1.72 6.72 -6.38
C PHE A 36 2.62 7.81 -6.97
N LEU A 37 2.56 9.03 -6.46
CA LEU A 37 3.46 10.11 -6.86
C LEU A 37 4.93 9.82 -6.50
N CYS A 38 5.19 9.18 -5.35
CA CYS A 38 6.53 8.68 -5.00
C CYS A 38 7.01 7.63 -6.00
N TYR A 39 6.14 6.70 -6.39
CA TYR A 39 6.43 5.71 -7.43
C TYR A 39 6.79 6.37 -8.75
N LEU A 40 5.98 7.32 -9.24
CA LEU A 40 6.24 8.06 -10.47
C LEU A 40 7.56 8.85 -10.42
N HIS A 41 7.85 9.49 -9.29
CA HIS A 41 9.09 10.25 -9.10
C HIS A 41 10.34 9.39 -9.22
N VAL A 42 10.28 8.12 -8.82
CA VAL A 42 11.41 7.18 -8.90
C VAL A 42 11.55 6.56 -10.28
N HIS A 43 10.43 6.27 -10.97
CA HIS A 43 10.41 5.44 -12.17
C HIS A 43 10.14 6.20 -13.46
N CYS A 44 9.50 7.37 -13.37
CA CYS A 44 9.19 8.21 -14.52
C CYS A 44 10.14 9.41 -14.61
N ASN A 45 10.28 9.94 -15.81
CA ASN A 45 11.10 11.13 -16.03
C ASN A 45 10.56 12.27 -15.16
N LYS A 46 11.42 12.94 -14.38
CA LYS A 46 11.09 13.98 -13.39
C LYS A 46 10.23 15.15 -13.89
N ASN A 47 10.00 15.23 -15.19
CA ASN A 47 9.24 16.31 -15.85
C ASN A 47 7.76 15.96 -16.13
N ALA A 48 7.32 14.74 -15.84
CA ALA A 48 5.93 14.34 -16.05
C ALA A 48 5.12 14.58 -14.78
N SER A 49 4.38 15.69 -14.75
CA SER A 49 3.37 15.94 -13.71
C SER A 49 2.06 15.30 -14.15
N PRO A 50 1.60 14.22 -13.51
CA PRO A 50 0.36 13.55 -13.88
C PRO A 50 -0.83 14.46 -13.58
N SER A 51 -1.80 14.50 -14.47
CA SER A 51 -3.08 15.19 -14.22
C SER A 51 -3.90 14.47 -13.13
N ALA A 52 -4.85 15.18 -12.53
CA ALA A 52 -5.77 14.58 -11.58
C ALA A 52 -6.61 13.45 -12.19
N ASP A 53 -6.90 13.54 -13.51
CA ASP A 53 -7.63 12.51 -14.25
C ASP A 53 -6.79 11.24 -14.42
N GLU A 54 -5.51 11.37 -14.72
CA GLU A 54 -4.60 10.24 -14.83
C GLU A 54 -4.41 9.55 -13.47
N ILE A 55 -4.23 10.32 -12.40
CA ILE A 55 -4.17 9.78 -11.03
C ILE A 55 -5.46 9.05 -10.66
N ALA A 56 -6.62 9.65 -10.95
CA ALA A 56 -7.93 9.07 -10.67
C ALA A 56 -8.12 7.74 -11.42
N SER A 57 -7.77 7.71 -12.71
CA SER A 57 -7.82 6.50 -13.53
C SER A 57 -6.91 5.40 -13.01
N GLN A 58 -5.64 5.72 -12.71
CA GLN A 58 -4.65 4.74 -12.27
C GLN A 58 -4.95 4.16 -10.88
N LEU A 59 -5.54 4.97 -10.01
CA LEU A 59 -5.88 4.56 -8.65
C LEU A 59 -7.34 4.13 -8.47
N HIS A 60 -8.10 4.02 -9.57
CA HIS A 60 -9.51 3.60 -9.53
C HIS A 60 -10.36 4.42 -8.54
N MET A 61 -10.21 5.76 -8.57
CA MET A 61 -11.02 6.68 -7.78
C MET A 61 -11.73 7.70 -8.66
N SER A 62 -12.73 8.41 -8.12
CA SER A 62 -13.36 9.50 -8.85
C SER A 62 -12.40 10.69 -8.99
N LYS A 63 -12.56 11.45 -10.10
CA LYS A 63 -11.80 12.69 -10.33
C LYS A 63 -11.93 13.67 -9.17
N ASP A 64 -13.14 13.88 -8.68
CA ASP A 64 -13.41 14.79 -7.55
C ASP A 64 -12.67 14.38 -6.29
N MET A 65 -12.57 13.05 -6.03
CA MET A 65 -11.80 12.53 -4.91
C MET A 65 -10.30 12.80 -5.12
N ALA A 66 -9.76 12.55 -6.32
CA ALA A 66 -8.37 12.83 -6.64
C ALA A 66 -8.04 14.31 -6.45
N VAL A 67 -8.83 15.21 -7.04
CA VAL A 67 -8.67 16.68 -6.89
C VAL A 67 -8.69 17.09 -5.42
N LYS A 68 -9.67 16.60 -4.65
CA LYS A 68 -9.79 16.91 -3.21
C LYS A 68 -8.57 16.45 -2.41
N GLN A 69 -8.07 15.24 -2.66
CA GLN A 69 -6.92 14.71 -1.93
C GLN A 69 -5.60 15.39 -2.37
N ILE A 70 -5.43 15.71 -3.64
CA ILE A 70 -4.27 16.47 -4.15
C ILE A 70 -4.26 17.86 -3.50
N ALA A 71 -5.41 18.57 -3.45
CA ALA A 71 -5.52 19.84 -2.79
C ALA A 71 -5.13 19.76 -1.30
N GLU A 72 -5.54 18.70 -0.61
CA GLU A 72 -5.17 18.49 0.79
C GLU A 72 -3.67 18.22 0.97
N LEU A 73 -3.05 17.41 0.09
CA LEU A 73 -1.60 17.18 0.10
C LEU A 73 -0.82 18.47 -0.15
N ASN A 74 -1.27 19.30 -1.11
CA ASN A 74 -0.69 20.62 -1.37
C ASN A 74 -0.82 21.56 -0.17
N ARG A 75 -2.02 21.63 0.43
CA ARG A 75 -2.27 22.45 1.63
C ARG A 75 -1.34 22.10 2.79
N ARG A 76 -0.96 20.82 2.91
CA ARG A 76 -0.02 20.31 3.92
C ARG A 76 1.45 20.50 3.53
N GLY A 77 1.74 21.03 2.35
CA GLY A 77 3.09 21.24 1.84
C GLY A 77 3.84 19.92 1.56
N LEU A 78 3.10 18.86 1.21
CA LEU A 78 3.66 17.54 0.90
C LEU A 78 3.97 17.38 -0.59
N LEU A 79 3.48 18.27 -1.44
CA LEU A 79 3.75 18.32 -2.88
C LEU A 79 4.28 19.70 -3.26
N ASP A 80 5.12 19.76 -4.26
CA ASP A 80 5.54 20.99 -4.91
C ASP A 80 4.55 21.42 -6.02
N GLN A 81 4.85 22.53 -6.71
CA GLN A 81 4.05 23.06 -7.80
C GLN A 81 3.93 22.10 -9.01
N HIS A 82 4.79 21.11 -9.11
CA HIS A 82 4.81 20.09 -10.17
C HIS A 82 4.27 18.74 -9.68
N MET A 83 3.58 18.72 -8.54
CA MET A 83 3.07 17.52 -7.86
C MET A 83 4.17 16.48 -7.48
N VAL A 84 5.42 16.95 -7.36
CA VAL A 84 6.51 16.12 -6.87
C VAL A 84 6.44 16.07 -5.35
N PRO A 85 6.51 14.86 -4.74
CA PRO A 85 6.50 14.73 -3.28
C PRO A 85 7.70 15.44 -2.62
N ILE A 86 7.42 16.33 -1.67
CA ILE A 86 8.45 17.01 -0.87
C ILE A 86 8.85 16.10 0.28
N LEU A 87 9.75 15.15 -0.01
CA LEU A 87 10.23 14.18 0.96
C LEU A 87 11.37 14.80 1.78
N LYS A 88 11.08 15.29 2.97
CA LYS A 88 12.08 15.86 3.91
C LYS A 88 12.96 14.78 4.56
N SER A 89 13.27 13.69 3.86
CA SER A 89 14.14 12.63 4.40
C SER A 89 15.55 12.76 3.83
N ASN A 90 16.54 12.83 4.71
CA ASN A 90 17.98 12.86 4.36
C ASN A 90 18.47 11.49 3.84
N GLY A 91 17.69 10.76 3.03
CA GLY A 91 18.03 9.42 2.54
C GLY A 91 18.04 8.32 3.61
N LYS A 92 17.70 8.65 4.85
CA LYS A 92 17.53 7.74 5.98
C LYS A 92 16.07 7.83 6.46
N ASN A 93 15.56 6.81 7.12
CA ASN A 93 14.17 6.78 7.63
C ASN A 93 13.10 6.65 6.54
N PHE A 94 13.21 5.62 5.74
CA PHE A 94 12.16 5.22 4.79
C PHE A 94 11.92 3.71 4.83
N PHE A 95 10.72 3.31 4.49
CA PHE A 95 10.36 1.94 4.11
C PHE A 95 10.04 1.90 2.63
N SER A 96 9.90 0.71 2.05
CA SER A 96 9.72 0.57 0.61
C SER A 96 8.44 -0.19 0.29
N LEU A 97 7.67 0.32 -0.67
CA LEU A 97 6.51 -0.35 -1.26
C LEU A 97 6.88 -1.02 -2.58
N PRO A 98 6.30 -2.19 -2.90
CA PRO A 98 6.49 -2.82 -4.21
C PRO A 98 5.78 -2.02 -5.30
N ASN A 99 6.38 -1.97 -6.48
CA ASN A 99 5.87 -1.22 -7.64
C ASN A 99 4.52 -1.75 -8.12
N GLU A 100 4.34 -3.06 -8.03
CA GLU A 100 3.18 -3.80 -8.52
C GLU A 100 1.90 -3.54 -7.71
N LEU A 101 2.03 -2.92 -6.54
CA LEU A 101 0.93 -2.72 -5.60
C LEU A 101 -0.29 -2.01 -6.21
N PHE A 102 -0.05 -1.07 -7.13
CA PHE A 102 -1.13 -0.29 -7.76
C PHE A 102 -1.92 -1.08 -8.82
N PHE A 103 -1.36 -2.18 -9.34
CA PHE A 103 -2.03 -3.03 -10.34
C PHE A 103 -2.99 -4.03 -9.72
N LEU A 104 -2.77 -4.41 -8.46
CA LEU A 104 -3.51 -5.47 -7.79
C LEU A 104 -4.96 -5.09 -7.47
N ASN A 105 -5.34 -3.84 -7.68
CA ASN A 105 -6.69 -3.30 -7.43
C ASN A 105 -7.28 -3.66 -6.05
N ILE A 106 -6.42 -3.67 -5.04
CA ILE A 106 -6.82 -4.04 -3.67
C ILE A 106 -7.55 -2.92 -2.92
N GLY A 107 -7.57 -1.70 -3.49
CA GLY A 107 -8.21 -0.52 -2.93
C GLY A 107 -7.38 0.18 -1.86
N HIS A 108 -7.66 1.49 -1.68
CA HIS A 108 -6.82 2.42 -0.90
C HIS A 108 -6.65 2.02 0.57
N GLY A 109 -7.72 1.53 1.20
CA GLY A 109 -7.66 1.05 2.59
C GLY A 109 -6.70 -0.11 2.76
N ALA A 110 -6.75 -1.10 1.87
CA ALA A 110 -5.85 -2.24 1.90
C ALA A 110 -4.40 -1.85 1.57
N ILE A 111 -4.18 -0.93 0.60
CA ILE A 111 -2.84 -0.37 0.32
C ILE A 111 -2.24 0.27 1.58
N THR A 112 -3.02 1.10 2.30
CA THR A 112 -2.56 1.78 3.50
C THR A 112 -2.30 0.80 4.65
N VAL A 113 -3.18 -0.19 4.84
CA VAL A 113 -3.01 -1.25 5.84
C VAL A 113 -1.78 -2.10 5.53
N TYR A 114 -1.52 -2.43 4.25
CA TYR A 114 -0.33 -3.18 3.84
C TYR A 114 0.99 -2.41 4.05
N ALA A 115 0.96 -1.10 3.85
CA ALA A 115 2.13 -0.26 4.03
C ALA A 115 2.63 -0.23 5.48
N TYR A 116 1.75 -0.36 6.49
CA TYR A 116 2.14 -0.31 7.89
C TYR A 116 2.95 -1.54 8.36
N PRO A 117 2.57 -2.80 8.08
CA PRO A 117 3.44 -3.95 8.27
C PRO A 117 4.81 -3.83 7.58
N LEU A 118 4.87 -3.32 6.36
CA LEU A 118 6.15 -3.07 5.66
C LEU A 118 7.02 -2.01 6.36
N TYR A 119 6.39 -1.02 6.99
CA TYR A 119 7.11 -0.06 7.86
C TYR A 119 7.66 -0.72 9.13
N CYS A 120 6.92 -1.66 9.74
CA CYS A 120 7.31 -2.36 10.96
C CYS A 120 8.21 -3.58 10.71
N GLU A 121 8.40 -3.98 9.46
CA GLU A 121 9.02 -5.23 9.05
C GLU A 121 10.47 -5.38 9.56
N ASN A 122 10.76 -6.52 10.15
CA ASN A 122 12.13 -6.98 10.29
C ASN A 122 12.61 -7.53 8.94
N ARG A 123 13.52 -6.82 8.30
CA ARG A 123 14.01 -7.13 6.93
C ARG A 123 14.74 -8.47 6.79
N ARG A 124 15.09 -9.15 7.89
CA ARG A 124 15.71 -10.48 7.85
C ARG A 124 14.68 -11.61 7.86
N THR A 125 13.60 -11.42 8.63
CA THR A 125 12.56 -12.44 8.80
C THR A 125 11.33 -12.16 7.95
N HIS A 126 11.20 -10.95 7.40
CA HIS A 126 10.00 -10.45 6.73
C HIS A 126 8.75 -10.50 7.63
N GLN A 127 8.95 -10.32 8.95
CA GLN A 127 7.89 -10.44 9.95
C GLN A 127 7.77 -9.18 10.79
N CYS A 128 6.56 -8.95 11.30
CA CYS A 128 6.25 -7.91 12.28
C CYS A 128 5.05 -8.33 13.16
N HIS A 129 4.88 -7.64 14.30
CA HIS A 129 3.87 -7.98 15.32
C HIS A 129 3.00 -6.80 15.78
N PRO A 130 2.67 -5.80 14.93
CA PRO A 130 1.79 -4.73 15.39
C PRO A 130 0.39 -5.28 15.71
N SER A 131 -0.23 -4.78 16.80
CA SER A 131 -1.63 -5.09 17.05
C SER A 131 -2.54 -4.41 16.02
N CYS A 132 -3.73 -4.96 15.77
CA CYS A 132 -4.73 -4.28 14.94
C CYS A 132 -5.07 -2.88 15.45
N ARG A 133 -5.03 -2.65 16.78
CA ARG A 133 -5.24 -1.34 17.39
C ARG A 133 -4.10 -0.37 17.07
N THR A 134 -2.86 -0.86 17.10
CA THR A 134 -1.68 -0.07 16.73
C THR A 134 -1.74 0.37 15.28
N ILE A 135 -2.07 -0.56 14.36
CA ILE A 135 -2.27 -0.26 12.94
C ILE A 135 -3.39 0.77 12.80
N ALA A 136 -4.55 0.52 13.41
CA ALA A 136 -5.73 1.40 13.33
C ALA A 136 -5.44 2.83 13.79
N ALA A 137 -4.71 2.98 14.90
CA ALA A 137 -4.30 4.29 15.42
C ALA A 137 -3.35 5.02 14.45
N ALA A 138 -2.39 4.31 13.85
CA ALA A 138 -1.40 4.91 12.95
C ALA A 138 -1.99 5.38 11.62
N ILE A 139 -3.03 4.67 11.11
CA ILE A 139 -3.63 4.96 9.79
C ILE A 139 -5.01 5.61 9.88
N HIS A 140 -5.45 5.96 11.09
CA HIS A 140 -6.74 6.63 11.38
C HIS A 140 -7.96 5.88 10.83
N LEU A 141 -7.97 4.55 10.97
CA LEU A 141 -9.10 3.67 10.67
C LEU A 141 -9.60 2.97 11.94
N SER A 142 -10.80 2.41 11.90
CA SER A 142 -11.27 1.54 12.99
C SER A 142 -10.55 0.19 12.96
N ALA A 143 -10.37 -0.44 14.13
CA ALA A 143 -9.78 -1.78 14.20
C ALA A 143 -10.57 -2.82 13.38
N ALA A 144 -11.90 -2.70 13.34
CA ALA A 144 -12.75 -3.57 12.52
C ALA A 144 -12.48 -3.38 11.02
N THR A 145 -12.25 -2.13 10.57
CA THR A 145 -11.88 -1.84 9.18
C THR A 145 -10.50 -2.40 8.87
N VAL A 146 -9.53 -2.25 9.78
CA VAL A 146 -8.18 -2.84 9.62
C VAL A 146 -8.27 -4.35 9.48
N MET A 147 -9.03 -5.04 10.32
CA MET A 147 -9.22 -6.50 10.23
C MET A 147 -9.77 -6.94 8.86
N LYS A 148 -10.78 -6.24 8.34
CA LYS A 148 -11.32 -6.52 6.99
C LYS A 148 -10.25 -6.39 5.90
N HIS A 149 -9.40 -5.36 6.01
CA HIS A 149 -8.30 -5.18 5.05
C HIS A 149 -7.20 -6.22 5.24
N ILE A 150 -6.90 -6.64 6.47
CA ILE A 150 -5.95 -7.74 6.73
C ILE A 150 -6.43 -9.02 6.06
N THR A 151 -7.69 -9.43 6.25
CA THR A 151 -8.26 -10.60 5.54
C THR A 151 -8.12 -10.45 4.03
N LYS A 152 -8.46 -9.27 3.49
CA LYS A 152 -8.29 -9.00 2.06
C LYS A 152 -6.83 -9.15 1.59
N LEU A 153 -5.86 -8.71 2.38
CA LEU A 153 -4.44 -8.84 2.05
C LEU A 153 -3.97 -10.31 2.08
N GLU A 154 -4.50 -11.13 3.00
CA GLU A 154 -4.28 -12.58 3.00
C GLU A 154 -4.87 -13.24 1.76
N ASP A 155 -6.12 -12.92 1.40
CA ASP A 155 -6.80 -13.41 0.21
C ASP A 155 -6.06 -13.06 -1.09
N HIS A 156 -5.32 -11.95 -1.08
CA HIS A 156 -4.46 -11.52 -2.18
C HIS A 156 -3.01 -12.00 -2.07
N GLN A 157 -2.69 -12.89 -1.13
CA GLN A 157 -1.35 -13.45 -0.94
C GLN A 157 -0.24 -12.43 -0.67
N LEU A 158 -0.59 -11.24 -0.13
CA LEU A 158 0.36 -10.19 0.21
C LEU A 158 1.00 -10.40 1.59
N ILE A 159 0.24 -10.98 2.52
CA ILE A 159 0.67 -11.30 3.88
C ILE A 159 0.17 -12.69 4.27
N ALA A 160 0.81 -13.29 5.27
CA ALA A 160 0.24 -14.38 6.05
C ALA A 160 0.08 -13.90 7.50
N VAL A 161 -0.99 -14.34 8.17
CA VAL A 161 -1.28 -13.96 9.55
C VAL A 161 -1.35 -15.19 10.43
N GLU A 162 -0.56 -15.18 11.49
CA GLU A 162 -0.59 -16.22 12.51
C GLU A 162 -1.05 -15.62 13.83
N ASN A 163 -2.04 -16.22 14.46
CA ASN A 163 -2.47 -15.85 15.80
C ASN A 163 -1.43 -16.31 16.82
N THR A 164 -0.90 -15.39 17.59
CA THR A 164 0.01 -15.73 18.68
C THR A 164 -0.73 -15.81 20.01
N ASN A 165 -0.21 -16.62 20.92
CA ASN A 165 -0.69 -16.73 22.28
C ASN A 165 0.49 -16.61 23.24
N TYR A 166 0.26 -16.09 24.42
CA TYR A 166 1.25 -16.11 25.50
C TYR A 166 0.61 -16.66 26.77
N ILE A 167 1.44 -17.24 27.63
CA ILE A 167 1.05 -17.73 28.93
C ILE A 167 1.59 -16.72 29.96
N ASP A 168 0.72 -16.23 30.83
CA ASP A 168 1.11 -15.33 31.91
C ASP A 168 1.79 -16.07 33.07
N ASN A 169 2.28 -15.33 34.06
CA ASN A 169 2.95 -15.88 35.24
C ASN A 169 2.02 -16.76 36.10
N CYS A 170 0.73 -16.70 35.88
CA CYS A 170 -0.30 -17.54 36.57
C CYS A 170 -0.65 -18.78 35.77
N GLY A 171 -0.01 -19.04 34.62
CA GLY A 171 -0.29 -20.17 33.74
C GLY A 171 -1.51 -19.99 32.84
N MET A 172 -2.10 -18.79 32.80
CA MET A 172 -3.26 -18.51 31.95
C MET A 172 -2.82 -18.16 30.53
N LYS A 173 -3.51 -18.75 29.54
CA LYS A 173 -3.29 -18.52 28.12
C LYS A 173 -4.08 -17.31 27.66
N TRP A 174 -3.38 -16.33 27.06
CA TRP A 174 -3.95 -15.13 26.50
C TRP A 174 -3.65 -15.02 25.01
N ASN A 175 -4.55 -14.37 24.27
CA ASN A 175 -4.29 -14.04 22.88
C ASN A 175 -3.21 -12.95 22.81
N GLY A 176 -2.17 -13.20 22.04
CA GLY A 176 -1.12 -12.24 21.71
C GLY A 176 -1.47 -11.36 20.51
N ASN A 177 -0.52 -10.57 20.08
CA ASN A 177 -0.63 -9.86 18.82
C ASN A 177 -0.47 -10.85 17.64
N ASN A 178 -1.11 -10.56 16.51
CA ASN A 178 -0.86 -11.33 15.30
C ASN A 178 0.60 -11.20 14.86
N LEU A 179 1.16 -12.29 14.36
CA LEU A 179 2.39 -12.32 13.61
C LEU A 179 2.03 -12.16 12.13
N TYR A 180 2.52 -11.09 11.51
CA TYR A 180 2.39 -10.85 10.07
C TYR A 180 3.68 -11.23 9.37
N THR A 181 3.60 -12.11 8.39
CA THR A 181 4.70 -12.44 7.49
C THR A 181 4.42 -11.82 6.14
N ILE A 182 5.30 -10.91 5.67
CA ILE A 182 5.21 -10.28 4.36
C ILE A 182 5.59 -11.32 3.30
N ARG A 183 4.69 -11.56 2.35
CA ARG A 183 4.95 -12.48 1.24
C ARG A 183 5.63 -11.78 0.06
N PRO A 184 6.39 -12.50 -0.77
CA PRO A 184 6.88 -11.97 -2.04
C PRO A 184 5.72 -11.44 -2.90
N ILE A 185 5.88 -10.24 -3.47
CA ILE A 185 4.83 -9.59 -4.27
C ILE A 185 4.43 -10.44 -5.50
N GLN A 186 5.34 -11.26 -6.00
CA GLN A 186 5.11 -12.16 -7.14
C GLN A 186 3.92 -13.09 -6.92
N ALA A 187 3.75 -13.63 -5.72
CA ALA A 187 2.60 -14.50 -5.39
C ALA A 187 1.26 -13.78 -5.57
N ALA A 188 1.20 -12.49 -5.19
CA ALA A 188 0.00 -11.68 -5.37
C ALA A 188 -0.25 -11.34 -6.84
N VAL A 189 0.82 -11.09 -7.61
CA VAL A 189 0.75 -10.81 -9.06
C VAL A 189 0.28 -12.03 -9.82
N GLU A 190 0.83 -13.21 -9.55
CA GLU A 190 0.42 -14.47 -10.14
C GLU A 190 -1.06 -14.75 -9.89
N LEU A 191 -1.49 -14.65 -8.63
CA LEU A 191 -2.89 -14.83 -8.27
C LEU A 191 -3.82 -13.80 -8.94
N PHE A 192 -3.36 -12.56 -9.10
CA PHE A 192 -4.12 -11.52 -9.81
C PHE A 192 -4.36 -11.93 -11.28
N TYR A 193 -3.32 -12.36 -11.99
CA TYR A 193 -3.46 -12.82 -13.38
C TYR A 193 -4.30 -14.09 -13.51
N GLU A 194 -4.15 -15.06 -12.61
CA GLU A 194 -4.99 -16.26 -12.60
C GLU A 194 -6.48 -15.92 -12.46
N ARG A 195 -6.81 -14.96 -11.58
CA ARG A 195 -8.20 -14.48 -11.43
C ARG A 195 -8.72 -13.77 -12.67
N GLN A 196 -7.89 -12.96 -13.32
CA GLN A 196 -8.23 -12.28 -14.57
C GLN A 196 -8.50 -13.29 -15.71
N PHE A 197 -7.64 -14.29 -15.89
CA PHE A 197 -7.82 -15.32 -16.90
C PHE A 197 -9.10 -16.13 -16.66
N ARG A 198 -9.36 -16.54 -15.42
CA ARG A 198 -10.59 -17.26 -15.07
C ARG A 198 -11.84 -16.44 -15.39
N GLN A 199 -11.82 -15.15 -15.07
CA GLN A 199 -12.94 -14.26 -15.39
C GLN A 199 -13.19 -14.17 -16.90
N LEU A 200 -12.13 -14.05 -17.70
CA LEU A 200 -12.24 -14.01 -19.16
C LEU A 200 -12.80 -15.33 -19.74
N GLU A 201 -12.38 -16.48 -19.19
CA GLU A 201 -12.93 -17.79 -19.59
C GLU A 201 -14.41 -17.91 -19.24
N GLU A 202 -14.81 -17.48 -18.04
CA GLU A 202 -16.22 -17.48 -17.62
C GLU A 202 -17.09 -16.55 -18.50
N ASP A 203 -16.57 -15.38 -18.84
CA ASP A 203 -17.30 -14.41 -19.69
C ASP A 203 -17.41 -14.93 -21.14
N ALA A 204 -16.37 -15.60 -21.67
CA ALA A 204 -16.41 -16.23 -22.98
C ALA A 204 -17.39 -17.43 -23.03
N ALA A 205 -17.52 -18.17 -21.93
CA ALA A 205 -18.46 -19.31 -21.86
C ALA A 205 -19.94 -18.88 -21.75
N ARG A 206 -20.23 -17.61 -21.44
CA ARG A 206 -21.59 -17.04 -21.33
C ARG A 206 -22.09 -16.42 -22.62
N GLN A 207 -21.21 -16.23 -23.62
CA GLN A 207 -21.56 -15.70 -24.96
C GLN A 207 -21.87 -16.82 -25.95
#